data_7df32012df73a2b06f707d182c2a534f
#
_entry.id   7df32012df73a2b06f707d182c2a534f
#
_cell.length_a   1.000
_cell.length_b   1.000
_cell.length_c   1.000
_cell.angle_alpha   90.00
_cell.angle_beta   90.00
_cell.angle_gamma   90.00
#
_symmetry.space_group_name_H-M   'P 1'
#
loop_
_entity.id
_entity.type
_entity.pdbx_description
1 polymer ?
#
loop_
_entity_poly.entity_id
_entity_poly.type
_entity_poly.pdbx_seq_one_letter_code
_entity_poly.pdbx_strand_id
1 'polypeptide(L)'
;MPAYKRVLLKLSGEALMGDDAFGINRATIEGMVNDIAEIVKLGVQVAVVIGGGNIFRGVAGGAAGMDLATADYMGMLATMMNALALQDAMRHASIEGRVQSALRMDQVVEPYIRPRAIRQLEEGKVVIFAAGTGNPFFTTDTAAALRGSEIGAEIVLKATKVDGVYTADPKKDPSATRYTTISFDEAISRNLQVMDATAFALCRDQKLPIKVFSIVKPGALKRVILGEDEGTLVHV
;
A
#
# COMPACT_ATOMS: atom_id res chain seq x y z
N MET A 1 -5.87 14.02 18.19
CA MET A 1 -4.99 14.51 17.09
C MET A 1 -4.38 13.29 16.41
N PRO A 2 -4.11 13.31 15.09
CA PRO A 2 -3.41 12.23 14.41
C PRO A 2 -2.05 11.92 15.05
N ALA A 3 -1.69 10.65 15.12
CA ALA A 3 -0.38 10.20 15.58
C ALA A 3 0.72 10.42 14.53
N TYR A 4 0.33 10.57 13.27
CA TYR A 4 1.24 10.70 12.13
C TYR A 4 0.83 11.88 11.24
N LYS A 5 1.82 12.65 10.78
CA LYS A 5 1.61 13.77 9.85
C LYS A 5 1.64 13.32 8.39
N ARG A 6 2.54 12.40 8.02
CA ARG A 6 2.69 11.89 6.66
C ARG A 6 2.78 10.38 6.68
N VAL A 7 1.91 9.72 5.93
CA VAL A 7 1.83 8.26 5.86
C VAL A 7 1.90 7.77 4.42
N LEU A 8 2.44 6.56 4.23
CA LEU A 8 2.29 5.83 2.98
C LEU A 8 1.36 4.66 3.20
N LEU A 9 0.21 4.67 2.54
CA LEU A 9 -0.77 3.59 2.55
C LEU A 9 -0.49 2.62 1.39
N LYS A 10 -0.16 1.37 1.72
CA LYS A 10 -0.01 0.29 0.73
C LYS A 10 -1.28 -0.54 0.66
N LEU A 11 -1.88 -0.56 -0.50
CA LEU A 11 -3.08 -1.33 -0.84
C LEU A 11 -2.72 -2.49 -1.77
N SER A 12 -3.27 -3.69 -1.53
CA SER A 12 -3.21 -4.76 -2.52
C SER A 12 -4.22 -4.50 -3.63
N GLY A 13 -3.91 -4.86 -4.86
CA GLY A 13 -4.89 -4.78 -5.95
C GLY A 13 -6.14 -5.62 -5.65
N GLU A 14 -5.98 -6.76 -4.99
CA GLU A 14 -7.09 -7.62 -4.58
C GLU A 14 -8.08 -6.93 -3.62
N ALA A 15 -7.65 -5.89 -2.92
CA ALA A 15 -8.55 -5.10 -2.08
C ALA A 15 -9.57 -4.30 -2.91
N LEU A 16 -9.31 -4.08 -4.22
CA LEU A 16 -10.23 -3.38 -5.12
C LEU A 16 -11.29 -4.28 -5.77
N MET A 17 -11.17 -5.60 -5.62
CA MET A 17 -12.12 -6.54 -6.21
C MET A 17 -13.43 -6.63 -5.43
N GLY A 18 -13.42 -6.34 -4.13
CA GLY A 18 -14.53 -6.69 -3.25
C GLY A 18 -14.74 -8.21 -3.28
N ASP A 19 -15.98 -8.63 -3.56
CA ASP A 19 -16.37 -10.03 -3.70
C ASP A 19 -16.22 -10.57 -5.15
N ASP A 20 -15.83 -9.72 -6.10
CA ASP A 20 -15.62 -10.11 -7.49
C ASP A 20 -14.37 -10.97 -7.64
N ALA A 21 -14.35 -11.85 -8.66
CA ALA A 21 -13.22 -12.74 -8.91
C ALA A 21 -11.99 -12.03 -9.51
N PHE A 22 -12.19 -10.88 -10.18
CA PHE A 22 -11.15 -10.06 -10.79
C PHE A 22 -11.67 -8.64 -11.08
N GLY A 23 -10.75 -7.73 -11.41
CA GLY A 23 -11.10 -6.39 -11.85
C GLY A 23 -11.26 -5.41 -10.70
N ILE A 24 -12.06 -4.39 -10.92
CA ILE A 24 -12.24 -3.25 -10.02
C ILE A 24 -13.73 -3.13 -9.67
N ASN A 25 -14.04 -3.30 -8.39
CA ASN A 25 -15.39 -3.11 -7.88
C ASN A 25 -15.56 -1.65 -7.45
N ARG A 26 -16.53 -0.95 -8.05
CA ARG A 26 -16.75 0.47 -7.83
C ARG A 26 -17.14 0.79 -6.39
N ALA A 27 -18.05 0.04 -5.80
CA ALA A 27 -18.47 0.27 -4.41
C ALA A 27 -17.33 0.09 -3.42
N THR A 28 -16.46 -0.90 -3.67
CA THR A 28 -15.26 -1.15 -2.85
C THR A 28 -14.27 0.01 -2.92
N ILE A 29 -14.01 0.54 -4.12
CA ILE A 29 -13.15 1.71 -4.30
C ILE A 29 -13.72 2.95 -3.61
N GLU A 30 -15.03 3.20 -3.74
CA GLU A 30 -15.71 4.32 -3.10
C GLU A 30 -15.60 4.23 -1.56
N GLY A 31 -15.80 3.05 -0.98
CA GLY A 31 -15.59 2.82 0.46
C GLY A 31 -14.15 3.14 0.91
N MET A 32 -13.18 2.65 0.17
CA MET A 32 -11.75 2.89 0.44
C MET A 32 -11.37 4.38 0.33
N VAL A 33 -11.92 5.08 -0.66
CA VAL A 33 -11.72 6.52 -0.84
C VAL A 33 -12.36 7.30 0.31
N ASN A 34 -13.51 6.87 0.82
CA ASN A 34 -14.14 7.49 1.98
C ASN A 34 -13.27 7.36 3.24
N ASP A 35 -12.66 6.19 3.48
CA ASP A 35 -11.72 6.00 4.59
C ASP A 35 -10.48 6.92 4.45
N ILE A 36 -9.93 7.06 3.23
CA ILE A 36 -8.84 8.00 2.93
C ILE A 36 -9.30 9.44 3.17
N ALA A 37 -10.51 9.81 2.73
CA ALA A 37 -11.08 11.15 2.92
C ALA A 37 -11.15 11.54 4.40
N GLU A 38 -11.53 10.59 5.26
CA GLU A 38 -11.60 10.84 6.71
C GLU A 38 -10.25 11.25 7.28
N ILE A 39 -9.17 10.56 6.91
CA ILE A 39 -7.84 10.87 7.44
C ILE A 39 -7.22 12.12 6.82
N VAL A 40 -7.51 12.41 5.55
CA VAL A 40 -7.12 13.67 4.89
C VAL A 40 -7.78 14.87 5.58
N LYS A 41 -9.07 14.77 5.95
CA LYS A 41 -9.79 15.80 6.72
C LYS A 41 -9.18 16.06 8.11
N LEU A 42 -8.48 15.08 8.68
CA LEU A 42 -7.71 15.26 9.92
C LEU A 42 -6.36 15.97 9.72
N GLY A 43 -6.02 16.35 8.48
CA GLY A 43 -4.78 17.03 8.14
C GLY A 43 -3.59 16.09 7.88
N VAL A 44 -3.84 14.79 7.70
CA VAL A 44 -2.79 13.81 7.39
C VAL A 44 -2.43 13.86 5.91
N GLN A 45 -1.16 13.92 5.59
CA GLN A 45 -0.63 13.82 4.24
C GLN A 45 -0.57 12.34 3.84
N VAL A 46 -1.32 11.97 2.81
CA VAL A 46 -1.50 10.56 2.41
C VAL A 46 -0.88 10.30 1.05
N ALA A 47 0.11 9.42 1.01
CA ALA A 47 0.59 8.79 -0.21
C ALA A 47 0.04 7.36 -0.29
N VAL A 48 -0.23 6.88 -1.51
CA VAL A 48 -0.76 5.54 -1.75
C VAL A 48 0.13 4.79 -2.73
N VAL A 49 0.47 3.54 -2.42
CA VAL A 49 0.99 2.55 -3.37
C VAL A 49 -0.05 1.46 -3.53
N ILE A 50 -0.41 1.15 -4.76
CA ILE A 50 -1.44 0.14 -5.05
C ILE A 50 -0.88 -1.00 -5.90
N GLY A 51 -1.26 -2.25 -5.55
CA GLY A 51 -0.92 -3.44 -6.32
C GLY A 51 -1.79 -3.60 -7.57
N GLY A 52 -1.41 -4.56 -8.45
CA GLY A 52 -2.11 -4.87 -9.70
C GLY A 52 -2.71 -6.28 -9.77
N GLY A 53 -2.67 -7.04 -8.67
CA GLY A 53 -3.02 -8.46 -8.65
C GLY A 53 -4.49 -8.80 -8.92
N ASN A 54 -5.39 -7.83 -8.89
CA ASN A 54 -6.78 -7.95 -9.29
C ASN A 54 -6.98 -7.94 -10.82
N ILE A 55 -6.01 -7.44 -11.58
CA ILE A 55 -6.05 -7.33 -13.04
C ILE A 55 -5.07 -8.33 -13.66
N PHE A 56 -3.83 -8.37 -13.17
CA PHE A 56 -2.80 -9.26 -13.67
C PHE A 56 -1.89 -9.76 -12.55
N ARG A 57 -1.61 -11.07 -12.51
CA ARG A 57 -0.69 -11.70 -11.57
C ARG A 57 0.53 -12.25 -12.32
N GLY A 58 1.66 -11.54 -12.22
CA GLY A 58 2.92 -11.90 -12.90
C GLY A 58 3.41 -13.30 -12.56
N VAL A 59 3.27 -13.74 -11.30
CA VAL A 59 3.65 -15.10 -10.88
C VAL A 59 2.82 -16.17 -11.61
N ALA A 60 1.52 -15.96 -11.79
CA ALA A 60 0.69 -16.86 -12.55
C ALA A 60 1.01 -16.81 -14.07
N GLY A 61 1.36 -15.65 -14.59
CA GLY A 61 1.83 -15.46 -15.97
C GLY A 61 3.18 -16.15 -16.21
N GLY A 62 4.14 -16.02 -15.26
CA GLY A 62 5.43 -16.70 -15.31
C GLY A 62 5.28 -18.22 -15.26
N ALA A 63 4.36 -18.75 -14.45
CA ALA A 63 4.03 -20.18 -14.42
C ALA A 63 3.45 -20.70 -15.75
N ALA A 64 2.89 -19.81 -16.59
CA ALA A 64 2.41 -20.12 -17.93
C ALA A 64 3.49 -20.01 -19.02
N GLY A 65 4.77 -19.88 -18.68
CA GLY A 65 5.89 -19.80 -19.62
C GLY A 65 6.20 -18.40 -20.16
N MET A 66 5.61 -17.35 -19.58
CA MET A 66 5.95 -15.96 -19.90
C MET A 66 7.28 -15.56 -19.27
N ASP A 67 8.07 -14.72 -19.95
CA ASP A 67 9.23 -14.08 -19.36
C ASP A 67 8.84 -13.24 -18.13
N LEU A 68 9.56 -13.43 -17.03
CA LEU A 68 9.21 -12.80 -15.75
C LEU A 68 9.26 -11.26 -15.82
N ALA A 69 10.27 -10.70 -16.50
CA ALA A 69 10.35 -9.24 -16.63
C ALA A 69 9.17 -8.68 -17.43
N THR A 70 8.73 -9.38 -18.48
CA THR A 70 7.54 -9.02 -19.24
C THR A 70 6.29 -9.10 -18.39
N ALA A 71 6.13 -10.16 -17.58
CA ALA A 71 5.01 -10.32 -16.65
C ALA A 71 4.98 -9.20 -15.60
N ASP A 72 6.15 -8.80 -15.09
CA ASP A 72 6.26 -7.70 -14.13
C ASP A 72 5.86 -6.35 -14.74
N TYR A 73 6.25 -6.07 -16.00
CA TYR A 73 5.77 -4.88 -16.71
C TYR A 73 4.25 -4.88 -16.89
N MET A 74 3.65 -6.02 -17.21
CA MET A 74 2.18 -6.13 -17.25
C MET A 74 1.56 -5.86 -15.88
N GLY A 75 2.16 -6.36 -14.80
CA GLY A 75 1.78 -6.04 -13.43
C GLY A 75 1.88 -4.54 -13.11
N MET A 76 2.94 -3.87 -13.57
CA MET A 76 3.09 -2.41 -13.43
C MET A 76 1.98 -1.64 -14.17
N LEU A 77 1.62 -2.07 -15.39
CA LEU A 77 0.50 -1.49 -16.14
C LEU A 77 -0.83 -1.73 -15.43
N ALA A 78 -1.02 -2.90 -14.82
CA ALA A 78 -2.19 -3.19 -14.01
C ALA A 78 -2.32 -2.25 -12.79
N THR A 79 -1.20 -1.91 -12.13
CA THR A 79 -1.21 -0.90 -11.05
C THR A 79 -1.61 0.48 -11.55
N MET A 80 -1.25 0.82 -12.79
CA MET A 80 -1.64 2.08 -13.43
C MET A 80 -3.15 2.18 -13.59
N MET A 81 -3.79 1.11 -14.08
CA MET A 81 -5.27 1.06 -14.19
C MET A 81 -5.94 1.28 -12.83
N ASN A 82 -5.44 0.61 -11.78
CA ASN A 82 -5.95 0.79 -10.42
C ASN A 82 -5.74 2.20 -9.88
N ALA A 83 -4.58 2.81 -10.15
CA ALA A 83 -4.28 4.17 -9.73
C ALA A 83 -5.22 5.20 -10.37
N LEU A 84 -5.53 5.05 -11.67
CA LEU A 84 -6.47 5.89 -12.38
C LEU A 84 -7.89 5.74 -11.84
N ALA A 85 -8.33 4.51 -11.55
CA ALA A 85 -9.64 4.25 -10.98
C ALA A 85 -9.77 4.86 -9.57
N LEU A 86 -8.70 4.76 -8.75
CA LEU A 86 -8.67 5.36 -7.42
C LEU A 86 -8.71 6.90 -7.50
N GLN A 87 -7.96 7.50 -8.43
CA GLN A 87 -7.97 8.95 -8.68
C GLN A 87 -9.35 9.43 -9.12
N ASP A 88 -10.03 8.69 -10.00
CA ASP A 88 -11.38 9.05 -10.44
C ASP A 88 -12.39 9.00 -9.29
N ALA A 89 -12.34 7.95 -8.46
CA ALA A 89 -13.18 7.83 -7.27
C ALA A 89 -12.92 8.97 -6.26
N MET A 90 -11.65 9.39 -6.08
CA MET A 90 -11.29 10.52 -5.21
C MET A 90 -11.92 11.83 -5.68
N ARG A 91 -12.03 12.03 -7.00
CA ARG A 91 -12.70 13.21 -7.58
C ARG A 91 -14.17 13.30 -7.16
N HIS A 92 -14.88 12.16 -7.10
CA HIS A 92 -16.26 12.09 -6.63
C HIS A 92 -16.40 12.34 -5.12
N ALA A 93 -15.36 12.04 -4.34
CA ALA A 93 -15.31 12.29 -2.90
C ALA A 93 -14.77 13.69 -2.53
N SER A 94 -14.56 14.57 -3.52
CA SER A 94 -13.99 15.92 -3.34
C SER A 94 -12.58 15.91 -2.73
N ILE A 95 -11.78 14.89 -3.06
CA ILE A 95 -10.36 14.79 -2.72
C ILE A 95 -9.55 14.99 -3.98
N GLU A 96 -8.53 15.82 -3.92
CA GLU A 96 -7.60 15.98 -5.04
C GLU A 96 -6.56 14.86 -5.01
N GLY A 97 -6.73 13.84 -5.88
CA GLY A 97 -5.75 12.77 -6.12
C GLY A 97 -4.81 13.12 -7.28
N ARG A 98 -3.51 12.79 -7.13
CA ARG A 98 -2.50 12.92 -8.18
C ARG A 98 -1.79 11.59 -8.40
N VAL A 99 -1.82 11.07 -9.62
CA VAL A 99 -1.10 9.85 -9.98
C VAL A 99 0.28 10.23 -10.50
N GLN A 100 1.31 9.65 -9.91
CA GLN A 100 2.69 9.73 -10.39
C GLN A 100 3.20 8.33 -10.70
N SER A 101 3.74 8.13 -11.92
CA SER A 101 4.18 6.83 -12.40
C SER A 101 5.70 6.71 -12.45
N ALA A 102 6.20 5.54 -12.04
CA ALA A 102 7.61 5.17 -12.20
C ALA A 102 7.97 4.87 -13.68
N LEU A 103 7.00 4.44 -14.48
CA LEU A 103 7.13 4.34 -15.95
C LEU A 103 6.64 5.63 -16.58
N ARG A 104 7.38 6.16 -17.59
CA ARG A 104 6.95 7.38 -18.28
C ARG A 104 5.75 7.10 -19.19
N MET A 105 4.65 7.74 -18.87
CA MET A 105 3.38 7.70 -19.61
C MET A 105 2.75 9.11 -19.62
N ASP A 106 3.50 10.09 -20.11
CA ASP A 106 3.23 11.53 -19.94
C ASP A 106 1.85 11.98 -20.46
N GLN A 107 1.27 11.23 -21.43
CA GLN A 107 -0.09 11.51 -21.94
C GLN A 107 -1.21 11.06 -20.96
N VAL A 108 -0.88 10.22 -19.97
CA VAL A 108 -1.88 9.60 -19.08
C VAL A 108 -1.74 10.12 -17.65
N VAL A 109 -0.50 10.18 -17.13
CA VAL A 109 -0.20 10.55 -15.74
C VAL A 109 1.13 11.30 -15.65
N GLU A 110 1.37 11.93 -14.51
CA GLU A 110 2.63 12.62 -14.22
C GLU A 110 3.78 11.60 -14.04
N PRO A 111 4.99 11.88 -14.55
CA PRO A 111 6.16 11.10 -14.16
C PRO A 111 6.48 11.33 -12.68
N TYR A 112 6.93 10.27 -12.00
CA TYR A 112 7.36 10.39 -10.62
C TYR A 112 8.57 11.32 -10.48
N ILE A 113 8.42 12.36 -9.70
CA ILE A 113 9.48 13.31 -9.32
C ILE A 113 9.35 13.59 -7.82
N ARG A 114 10.32 13.13 -7.03
CA ARG A 114 10.29 13.22 -5.55
C ARG A 114 9.91 14.63 -5.02
N PRO A 115 10.54 15.74 -5.42
CA PRO A 115 10.16 17.07 -4.91
C PRO A 115 8.72 17.47 -5.26
N ARG A 116 8.21 17.02 -6.43
CA ARG A 116 6.82 17.26 -6.83
C ARG A 116 5.84 16.48 -5.94
N ALA A 117 6.15 15.22 -5.64
CA ALA A 117 5.33 14.40 -4.77
C ALA A 117 5.23 15.01 -3.36
N ILE A 118 6.34 15.44 -2.79
CA ILE A 118 6.38 16.08 -1.47
C ILE A 118 5.55 17.37 -1.48
N ARG A 119 5.72 18.24 -2.47
CA ARG A 119 4.95 19.47 -2.59
C ARG A 119 3.43 19.19 -2.70
N GLN A 120 3.03 18.23 -3.52
CA GLN A 120 1.62 17.86 -3.66
C GLN A 120 1.02 17.34 -2.33
N LEU A 121 1.78 16.56 -1.55
CA LEU A 121 1.37 16.13 -0.21
C LEU A 121 1.24 17.33 0.76
N GLU A 122 2.15 18.29 0.71
CA GLU A 122 2.11 19.51 1.52
C GLU A 122 0.94 20.43 1.15
N GLU A 123 0.51 20.39 -0.11
CA GLU A 123 -0.70 21.06 -0.61
C GLU A 123 -2.01 20.33 -0.20
N GLY A 124 -1.93 19.23 0.55
CA GLY A 124 -3.09 18.45 1.00
C GLY A 124 -3.67 17.50 -0.07
N LYS A 125 -2.95 17.28 -1.16
CA LYS A 125 -3.34 16.31 -2.20
C LYS A 125 -2.93 14.90 -1.80
N VAL A 126 -3.70 13.91 -2.23
CA VAL A 126 -3.31 12.49 -2.13
C VAL A 126 -2.45 12.13 -3.34
N VAL A 127 -1.24 11.63 -3.10
CA VAL A 127 -0.35 11.19 -4.18
C VAL A 127 -0.41 9.68 -4.32
N ILE A 128 -0.78 9.19 -5.51
CA ILE A 128 -0.88 7.77 -5.83
C ILE A 128 0.33 7.38 -6.69
N PHE A 129 1.18 6.52 -6.15
CA PHE A 129 2.33 6.00 -6.89
C PHE A 129 1.95 4.75 -7.66
N ALA A 130 2.09 4.80 -8.98
CA ALA A 130 1.80 3.73 -9.90
C ALA A 130 3.08 3.17 -10.56
N ALA A 131 2.97 2.01 -11.18
CA ALA A 131 4.04 1.26 -11.82
C ALA A 131 5.16 0.79 -10.84
N GLY A 132 4.82 0.60 -9.58
CA GLY A 132 5.73 0.04 -8.60
C GLY A 132 7.05 0.81 -8.45
N THR A 133 8.18 0.11 -8.56
CA THR A 133 9.52 0.71 -8.62
C THR A 133 9.91 1.18 -10.02
N GLY A 134 9.17 0.78 -11.05
CA GLY A 134 9.54 0.95 -12.46
C GLY A 134 10.52 -0.11 -12.98
N ASN A 135 10.91 -1.07 -12.15
CA ASN A 135 11.86 -2.12 -12.48
C ASN A 135 11.25 -3.51 -12.25
N PRO A 136 11.48 -4.47 -13.15
CA PRO A 136 11.14 -5.87 -12.91
C PRO A 136 11.80 -6.43 -11.64
N PHE A 137 11.31 -7.57 -11.17
CA PHE A 137 11.80 -8.34 -10.02
C PHE A 137 11.52 -7.72 -8.64
N PHE A 138 10.84 -6.59 -8.57
CA PHE A 138 10.43 -5.95 -7.32
C PHE A 138 8.90 -5.94 -7.19
N THR A 139 8.43 -6.15 -5.97
CA THR A 139 7.00 -6.10 -5.66
C THR A 139 6.53 -4.69 -5.35
N THR A 140 5.22 -4.52 -5.19
CA THR A 140 4.63 -3.27 -4.68
C THR A 140 4.88 -3.05 -3.19
N ASP A 141 5.28 -4.06 -2.41
CA ASP A 141 5.78 -3.88 -1.04
C ASP A 141 7.13 -3.14 -1.07
N THR A 142 8.05 -3.56 -1.96
CA THR A 142 9.31 -2.83 -2.18
C THR A 142 9.07 -1.40 -2.66
N ALA A 143 8.11 -1.20 -3.56
CA ALA A 143 7.73 0.16 -3.99
C ALA A 143 7.21 1.01 -2.82
N ALA A 144 6.43 0.44 -1.91
CA ALA A 144 5.93 1.14 -0.73
C ALA A 144 7.06 1.56 0.23
N ALA A 145 8.01 0.65 0.49
CA ALA A 145 9.19 0.96 1.30
C ALA A 145 10.05 2.07 0.68
N LEU A 146 10.31 1.98 -0.64
CA LEU A 146 11.10 2.96 -1.39
C LEU A 146 10.42 4.34 -1.39
N ARG A 147 9.17 4.42 -1.83
CA ARG A 147 8.43 5.69 -1.89
C ARG A 147 8.20 6.28 -0.52
N GLY A 148 7.90 5.46 0.50
CA GLY A 148 7.77 5.91 1.88
C GLY A 148 9.03 6.60 2.39
N SER A 149 10.19 5.98 2.16
CA SER A 149 11.50 6.56 2.52
C SER A 149 11.78 7.84 1.74
N GLU A 150 11.54 7.86 0.42
CA GLU A 150 11.81 9.02 -0.44
C GLU A 150 10.98 10.27 -0.08
N ILE A 151 9.72 10.09 0.29
CA ILE A 151 8.84 11.21 0.66
C ILE A 151 8.91 11.58 2.13
N GLY A 152 9.70 10.87 2.94
CA GLY A 152 9.79 11.09 4.39
C GLY A 152 8.47 10.73 5.10
N ALA A 153 7.84 9.61 4.74
CA ALA A 153 6.71 9.08 5.49
C ALA A 153 7.16 8.63 6.88
N GLU A 154 6.33 8.88 7.89
CA GLU A 154 6.60 8.48 9.27
C GLU A 154 6.29 7.00 9.52
N ILE A 155 5.47 6.41 8.64
CA ILE A 155 5.03 5.01 8.73
C ILE A 155 4.53 4.50 7.38
N VAL A 156 4.75 3.22 7.09
CA VAL A 156 4.06 2.47 6.04
C VAL A 156 2.87 1.75 6.64
N LEU A 157 1.68 2.04 6.13
CA LEU A 157 0.42 1.40 6.51
C LEU A 157 0.13 0.27 5.53
N LYS A 158 0.41 -0.97 5.90
CA LYS A 158 0.10 -2.14 5.07
C LYS A 158 -1.33 -2.60 5.34
N ALA A 159 -2.23 -2.24 4.46
CA ALA A 159 -3.63 -2.64 4.49
C ALA A 159 -3.80 -4.03 3.86
N THR A 160 -4.32 -4.97 4.64
CA THR A 160 -4.50 -6.38 4.26
C THR A 160 -5.90 -6.89 4.58
N LYS A 161 -6.19 -8.15 4.25
CA LYS A 161 -7.43 -8.84 4.69
C LYS A 161 -7.31 -9.42 6.10
N VAL A 162 -6.11 -9.48 6.67
CA VAL A 162 -5.85 -9.92 8.05
C VAL A 162 -5.56 -8.73 8.94
N ASP A 163 -5.87 -8.84 10.21
CA ASP A 163 -5.85 -7.73 11.16
C ASP A 163 -4.51 -7.53 11.88
N GLY A 164 -3.44 -8.15 11.40
CA GLY A 164 -2.10 -7.97 11.95
C GLY A 164 -1.15 -9.12 11.64
N VAL A 165 -0.03 -9.14 12.35
CA VAL A 165 0.99 -10.20 12.30
C VAL A 165 0.73 -11.17 13.46
N TYR A 166 0.76 -12.46 13.17
CA TYR A 166 0.49 -13.52 14.13
C TYR A 166 1.70 -14.40 14.38
N THR A 167 1.71 -15.10 15.51
CA THR A 167 2.75 -16.08 15.88
C THR A 167 2.82 -17.27 14.91
N ALA A 168 1.70 -17.58 14.24
CA ALA A 168 1.54 -18.58 13.19
C ALA A 168 0.38 -18.18 12.29
N ASP A 169 0.11 -18.91 11.20
CA ASP A 169 -1.04 -18.67 10.34
C ASP A 169 -2.36 -18.96 11.10
N PRO A 170 -3.18 -17.93 11.44
CA PRO A 170 -4.39 -18.12 12.22
C PRO A 170 -5.46 -18.97 11.53
N LYS A 171 -5.35 -19.19 10.21
CA LYS A 171 -6.23 -20.10 9.47
C LYS A 171 -5.87 -21.57 9.65
N LYS A 172 -4.61 -21.85 9.99
CA LYS A 172 -4.07 -23.20 10.19
C LYS A 172 -3.90 -23.55 11.65
N ASP A 173 -3.60 -22.57 12.48
CA ASP A 173 -3.37 -22.72 13.90
C ASP A 173 -4.30 -21.81 14.71
N PRO A 174 -5.39 -22.36 15.30
CA PRO A 174 -6.33 -21.60 16.12
C PRO A 174 -5.72 -21.01 17.40
N SER A 175 -4.52 -21.49 17.82
CA SER A 175 -3.79 -20.96 18.98
C SER A 175 -2.91 -19.76 18.63
N ALA A 176 -2.80 -19.39 17.34
CA ALA A 176 -2.02 -18.26 16.91
C ALA A 176 -2.52 -16.95 17.55
N THR A 177 -1.62 -16.20 18.15
CA THR A 177 -1.90 -14.91 18.76
C THR A 177 -1.33 -13.77 17.94
N ARG A 178 -2.09 -12.66 17.85
CA ARG A 178 -1.66 -11.46 17.15
C ARG A 178 -0.67 -10.68 18.00
N TYR A 179 0.40 -10.21 17.39
CA TYR A 179 1.30 -9.23 18.01
C TYR A 179 0.64 -7.84 18.00
N THR A 180 0.72 -7.10 19.09
CA THR A 180 0.43 -5.66 19.11
C THR A 180 1.62 -4.89 18.55
N THR A 181 2.84 -5.27 18.97
CA THR A 181 4.10 -4.73 18.47
C THR A 181 5.11 -5.86 18.30
N ILE A 182 6.04 -5.71 17.37
CA ILE A 182 7.15 -6.63 17.15
C ILE A 182 8.32 -5.86 16.53
N SER A 183 9.56 -6.21 16.88
CA SER A 183 10.72 -5.61 16.22
C SER A 183 10.97 -6.23 14.84
N PHE A 184 11.67 -5.49 13.96
CA PHE A 184 12.12 -6.05 12.67
C PHE A 184 12.97 -7.31 12.85
N ASP A 185 13.92 -7.29 13.81
CA ASP A 185 14.82 -8.41 14.04
C ASP A 185 14.08 -9.64 14.59
N GLU A 186 13.11 -9.45 15.46
CA GLU A 186 12.28 -10.56 15.96
C GLU A 186 11.41 -11.14 14.83
N ALA A 187 10.80 -10.31 13.99
CA ALA A 187 10.01 -10.77 12.85
C ALA A 187 10.86 -11.58 11.85
N ILE A 188 12.11 -11.15 11.61
CA ILE A 188 13.08 -11.89 10.77
C ILE A 188 13.44 -13.22 11.43
N SER A 189 13.84 -13.22 12.71
CA SER A 189 14.27 -14.41 13.42
C SER A 189 13.19 -15.49 13.49
N ARG A 190 11.92 -15.07 13.55
CA ARG A 190 10.74 -15.93 13.55
C ARG A 190 10.22 -16.26 12.15
N ASN A 191 10.87 -15.75 11.09
CA ASN A 191 10.46 -15.93 9.69
C ASN A 191 8.99 -15.52 9.43
N LEU A 192 8.54 -14.42 10.04
CA LEU A 192 7.18 -13.92 9.87
C LEU A 192 7.06 -13.16 8.55
N GLN A 193 6.06 -13.51 7.76
CA GLN A 193 5.84 -12.90 6.46
C GLN A 193 5.02 -11.60 6.58
N VAL A 194 5.71 -10.49 6.84
CA VAL A 194 5.09 -9.15 6.90
C VAL A 194 5.05 -8.51 5.51
N MET A 195 6.20 -8.48 4.85
CA MET A 195 6.43 -7.99 3.48
C MET A 195 7.42 -8.90 2.79
N ASP A 196 7.70 -8.67 1.50
CA ASP A 196 8.85 -9.32 0.86
C ASP A 196 10.17 -8.88 1.54
N ALA A 197 11.20 -9.73 1.42
CA ALA A 197 12.46 -9.54 2.14
C ALA A 197 13.14 -8.20 1.79
N THR A 198 13.05 -7.76 0.53
CA THR A 198 13.65 -6.50 0.07
C THR A 198 12.96 -5.30 0.70
N ALA A 199 11.63 -5.28 0.69
CA ALA A 199 10.84 -4.23 1.32
C ALA A 199 11.10 -4.15 2.83
N PHE A 200 11.14 -5.31 3.47
CA PHE A 200 11.33 -5.43 4.91
C PHE A 200 12.72 -4.95 5.35
N ALA A 201 13.77 -5.36 4.62
CA ALA A 201 15.13 -4.89 4.87
C ALA A 201 15.26 -3.38 4.67
N LEU A 202 14.67 -2.83 3.60
CA LEU A 202 14.70 -1.39 3.35
C LEU A 202 14.00 -0.60 4.47
N CYS A 203 12.81 -1.04 4.92
CA CYS A 203 12.11 -0.39 6.02
C CYS A 203 12.93 -0.42 7.32
N ARG A 204 13.56 -1.56 7.65
CA ARG A 204 14.44 -1.69 8.82
C ARG A 204 15.62 -0.72 8.73
N ASP A 205 16.35 -0.72 7.61
CA ASP A 205 17.56 0.08 7.42
C ASP A 205 17.25 1.60 7.43
N GLN A 206 16.09 2.00 6.90
CA GLN A 206 15.61 3.38 6.94
C GLN A 206 14.88 3.74 8.26
N LYS A 207 14.75 2.79 9.20
CA LYS A 207 13.98 2.96 10.45
C LYS A 207 12.54 3.41 10.20
N LEU A 208 11.95 2.98 9.10
CA LEU A 208 10.59 3.29 8.69
C LEU A 208 9.64 2.21 9.23
N PRO A 209 8.84 2.49 10.27
CA PRO A 209 7.96 1.50 10.86
C PRO A 209 6.86 1.07 9.88
N ILE A 210 6.34 -0.14 10.11
CA ILE A 210 5.25 -0.71 9.32
C ILE A 210 4.08 -1.00 10.25
N LYS A 211 2.88 -0.56 9.92
CA LYS A 211 1.64 -0.96 10.60
C LYS A 211 0.85 -1.89 9.69
N VAL A 212 0.67 -3.14 10.11
CA VAL A 212 -0.17 -4.13 9.42
C VAL A 212 -1.55 -4.13 10.06
N PHE A 213 -2.59 -3.90 9.28
CA PHE A 213 -3.96 -3.83 9.78
C PHE A 213 -4.97 -4.30 8.73
N SER A 214 -6.21 -4.58 9.16
CA SER A 214 -7.27 -5.02 8.27
C SER A 214 -8.00 -3.85 7.62
N ILE A 215 -7.99 -3.79 6.28
CA ILE A 215 -8.75 -2.79 5.52
C ILE A 215 -10.25 -3.11 5.45
N VAL A 216 -10.63 -4.36 5.70
CA VAL A 216 -12.05 -4.78 5.67
C VAL A 216 -12.79 -4.47 6.98
N LYS A 217 -12.06 -4.10 8.02
CA LYS A 217 -12.64 -3.71 9.31
C LYS A 217 -13.03 -2.22 9.26
N PRO A 218 -14.34 -1.88 9.36
CA PRO A 218 -14.78 -0.50 9.24
C PRO A 218 -14.04 0.45 10.20
N GLY A 219 -13.56 1.58 9.69
CA GLY A 219 -12.88 2.61 10.48
C GLY A 219 -11.47 2.25 10.97
N ALA A 220 -10.92 1.09 10.58
CA ALA A 220 -9.60 0.66 11.02
C ALA A 220 -8.49 1.65 10.63
N LEU A 221 -8.52 2.17 9.42
CA LEU A 221 -7.54 3.16 8.96
C LEU A 221 -7.53 4.42 9.87
N LYS A 222 -8.71 4.92 10.22
CA LYS A 222 -8.84 6.07 11.13
C LYS A 222 -8.30 5.77 12.53
N ARG A 223 -8.62 4.58 13.09
CA ARG A 223 -8.09 4.16 14.40
C ARG A 223 -6.57 4.07 14.39
N VAL A 224 -5.98 3.50 13.33
CA VAL A 224 -4.52 3.49 13.15
C VAL A 224 -3.94 4.90 13.17
N ILE A 225 -4.54 5.83 12.43
CA ILE A 225 -4.09 7.23 12.37
C ILE A 225 -4.23 7.94 13.73
N LEU A 226 -5.23 7.60 14.51
CA LEU A 226 -5.41 8.15 15.87
C LEU A 226 -4.50 7.48 16.93
N GLY A 227 -3.71 6.48 16.56
CA GLY A 227 -2.82 5.77 17.47
C GLY A 227 -3.52 4.77 18.39
N GLU A 228 -4.74 4.35 18.05
CA GLU A 228 -5.47 3.34 18.80
C GLU A 228 -4.88 1.94 18.60
N ASP A 229 -5.24 0.99 19.48
CA ASP A 229 -4.79 -0.41 19.37
C ASP A 229 -5.49 -1.13 18.20
N GLU A 230 -4.93 -0.94 17.02
CA GLU A 230 -5.39 -1.56 15.78
C GLU A 230 -4.19 -2.17 15.05
N GLY A 231 -4.29 -3.43 14.67
CA GLY A 231 -3.25 -4.11 13.90
C GLY A 231 -1.96 -4.39 14.68
N THR A 232 -0.87 -4.63 13.96
CA THR A 232 0.47 -4.88 14.51
C THR A 232 1.45 -3.80 14.05
N LEU A 233 2.19 -3.20 14.98
CA LEU A 233 3.27 -2.27 14.68
C LEU A 233 4.61 -3.04 14.61
N VAL A 234 5.29 -2.95 13.47
CA VAL A 234 6.66 -3.45 13.29
C VAL A 234 7.61 -2.24 13.34
N HIS A 235 8.60 -2.30 14.21
CA HIS A 235 9.51 -1.18 14.45
C HIS A 235 10.95 -1.64 14.73
N VAL A 236 11.88 -0.71 14.85
CA VAL A 236 13.30 -0.97 15.22
C VAL A 236 13.40 -1.30 16.69
#